data_a44dff39fc044e7aa098c8d9656b570a
#
_entry.id   a44dff39fc044e7aa098c8d9656b570a
#
_cell.length_a   1.000
_cell.length_b   1.000
_cell.length_c   1.000
_cell.angle_alpha   90.00
_cell.angle_beta   90.00
_cell.angle_gamma   90.00
#
_symmetry.space_group_name_H-M   'P 1'
#
loop_
_entity.id
_entity.type
_entity.pdbx_description
1 polymer ?
#
loop_
_entity_poly.entity_id
_entity_poly.type
_entity_poly.pdbx_seq_one_letter_code
_entity_poly.pdbx_strand_id
1 'polypeptide(L)'
;MKLDLTQGICKNDQYDAWIFPGGEIHVKIKNFDNTGGDNIEIVTRLNCSDDIMLLLLVSDILKKDYSEHYRYLFIPYMPYQQADRDFSTGECFSLKTVANLINSMEFNKVYVYLNHSDVTPALINNCTVIDDSTFIRFVISDLESIGFLESELIILSPDSGAFKRVFKLCEKLGFKGRVETCSKSRDYTTQLPTQKIPSFDKFSPVLIVDDISLGGRTFINIAKEIENPCYLAVSHGVFDSGGYGDPMPALEAAFSRIYTTDSRKKSDEYVNDKVTVYQLPMLK
;
A
#
# COMPACT_ATOMS: atom_id res chain seq x y z
N MET A 1 10.00 10.14 20.28
CA MET A 1 11.16 9.96 19.38
C MET A 1 10.75 9.11 18.19
N LYS A 2 11.34 9.36 16.99
CA LYS A 2 11.07 8.59 15.77
C LYS A 2 12.29 7.74 15.39
N LEU A 3 12.10 6.44 15.19
CA LEU A 3 13.10 5.50 14.68
C LEU A 3 12.67 5.03 13.28
N ASP A 4 13.42 5.43 12.26
CA ASP A 4 13.10 5.15 10.87
C ASP A 4 13.90 3.93 10.36
N LEU A 5 13.21 2.80 10.20
CA LEU A 5 13.76 1.54 9.67
C LEU A 5 13.47 1.36 8.16
N THR A 6 12.96 2.38 7.48
CA THR A 6 12.57 2.26 6.05
C THR A 6 13.75 2.02 5.10
N GLN A 7 14.98 2.23 5.58
CA GLN A 7 16.21 1.95 4.84
C GLN A 7 16.68 0.49 4.97
N GLY A 8 16.03 -0.31 5.83
CA GLY A 8 16.40 -1.71 6.04
C GLY A 8 17.79 -1.87 6.67
N ILE A 9 18.56 -2.85 6.17
CA ILE A 9 19.91 -3.15 6.67
C ILE A 9 20.88 -2.09 6.15
N CYS A 10 21.22 -1.13 7.01
CA CYS A 10 22.14 -0.03 6.70
C CYS A 10 22.82 0.48 7.95
N LYS A 11 23.75 1.43 7.77
CA LYS A 11 24.34 2.22 8.84
C LYS A 11 23.93 3.67 8.64
N ASN A 12 23.26 4.25 9.64
CA ASN A 12 22.82 5.64 9.62
C ASN A 12 23.00 6.28 11.02
N ASP A 13 22.45 7.45 11.23
CA ASP A 13 22.60 8.17 12.50
C ASP A 13 21.79 7.55 13.65
N GLN A 14 20.76 6.76 13.35
CA GLN A 14 19.86 6.17 14.34
C GLN A 14 20.26 4.75 14.73
N TYR A 15 20.77 3.95 13.77
CA TYR A 15 21.17 2.56 14.03
C TYR A 15 22.24 2.08 13.05
N ASP A 16 22.94 1.02 13.44
CA ASP A 16 23.76 0.18 12.57
C ASP A 16 23.11 -1.18 12.48
N ALA A 17 22.75 -1.60 11.27
CA ALA A 17 22.33 -2.96 10.98
C ALA A 17 23.30 -3.58 9.96
N TRP A 18 23.65 -4.86 10.18
CA TRP A 18 24.57 -5.59 9.32
C TRP A 18 24.22 -7.07 9.29
N ILE A 19 24.80 -7.77 8.32
CA ILE A 19 24.68 -9.22 8.20
C ILE A 19 26.02 -9.84 8.61
N PHE A 20 25.99 -10.81 9.51
CA PHE A 20 27.17 -11.62 9.86
C PHE A 20 27.55 -12.54 8.68
N PRO A 21 28.79 -13.06 8.63
CA PRO A 21 29.20 -13.98 7.55
C PRO A 21 28.34 -15.24 7.42
N GLY A 22 27.64 -15.64 8.50
CA GLY A 22 26.68 -16.75 8.49
C GLY A 22 25.32 -16.41 7.87
N GLY A 23 25.05 -15.13 7.54
CA GLY A 23 23.80 -14.67 6.96
C GLY A 23 22.81 -14.09 7.99
N GLU A 24 23.15 -14.09 9.29
CA GLU A 24 22.27 -13.57 10.34
C GLU A 24 22.34 -12.04 10.43
N ILE A 25 21.18 -11.43 10.57
CA ILE A 25 21.06 -9.98 10.77
C ILE A 25 21.36 -9.64 12.22
N HIS A 26 22.06 -8.54 12.42
CA HIS A 26 22.23 -7.92 13.73
C HIS A 26 22.01 -6.42 13.66
N VAL A 27 21.62 -5.81 14.80
CA VAL A 27 21.36 -4.38 14.88
C VAL A 27 21.84 -3.81 16.20
N LYS A 28 22.31 -2.56 16.12
CA LYS A 28 22.64 -1.72 17.28
C LYS A 28 21.98 -0.37 17.10
N ILE A 29 21.11 0.01 18.02
CA ILE A 29 20.51 1.35 18.06
C ILE A 29 21.56 2.32 18.64
N LYS A 30 21.67 3.51 18.04
CA LYS A 30 22.59 4.58 18.42
C LYS A 30 21.83 5.70 19.13
N ASN A 31 22.57 6.41 20.02
CA ASN A 31 22.18 7.71 20.58
C ASN A 31 20.69 7.84 20.92
N PHE A 32 20.19 6.86 21.60
CA PHE A 32 18.86 6.89 22.15
C PHE A 32 18.86 7.80 23.37
N ASP A 33 18.64 9.10 23.14
CA ASP A 33 18.57 10.06 24.23
C ASP A 33 17.26 9.88 24.98
N ASN A 34 17.33 9.40 26.20
CA ASN A 34 16.19 9.12 27.07
C ASN A 34 15.51 10.41 27.60
N THR A 35 15.97 11.60 27.14
CA THR A 35 15.54 12.89 27.71
C THR A 35 14.31 13.50 27.04
N GLY A 36 13.74 12.87 26.01
CA GLY A 36 12.82 13.54 25.11
C GLY A 36 11.43 12.96 24.89
N GLY A 37 10.77 12.39 25.91
CA GLY A 37 9.33 12.05 25.80
C GLY A 37 8.99 10.58 25.99
N ASP A 38 7.71 10.32 26.33
CA ASP A 38 7.20 9.00 26.71
C ASP A 38 6.96 8.04 25.53
N ASN A 39 7.15 8.47 24.28
CA ASN A 39 6.75 7.72 23.09
C ASN A 39 7.91 7.44 22.14
N ILE A 40 7.96 6.21 21.63
CA ILE A 40 8.84 5.76 20.55
C ILE A 40 7.99 5.41 19.35
N GLU A 41 8.16 6.14 18.26
CA GLU A 41 7.51 5.89 16.98
C GLU A 41 8.47 5.15 16.06
N ILE A 42 8.11 3.95 15.64
CA ILE A 42 8.88 3.12 14.71
C ILE A 42 8.18 3.14 13.37
N VAL A 43 8.90 3.49 12.33
CA VAL A 43 8.42 3.45 10.95
C VAL A 43 9.24 2.44 10.18
N THR A 44 8.59 1.52 9.45
CA THR A 44 9.28 0.47 8.70
C THR A 44 8.54 0.12 7.42
N ARG A 45 9.30 -0.18 6.35
CA ARG A 45 8.78 -0.87 5.16
C ARG A 45 9.14 -2.34 5.29
N LEU A 46 8.13 -3.20 5.38
CA LEU A 46 8.30 -4.65 5.48
C LEU A 46 8.29 -5.29 4.09
N ASN A 47 9.30 -5.00 3.29
CA ASN A 47 9.38 -5.42 1.90
C ASN A 47 9.90 -6.85 1.70
N CYS A 48 10.70 -7.35 2.66
CA CYS A 48 11.30 -8.68 2.64
C CYS A 48 11.37 -9.28 4.05
N SER A 49 11.82 -10.53 4.15
CA SER A 49 11.96 -11.24 5.43
C SER A 49 12.98 -10.57 6.36
N ASP A 50 14.01 -9.98 5.79
CA ASP A 50 15.06 -9.29 6.53
C ASP A 50 14.53 -8.04 7.26
N ASP A 51 13.59 -7.33 6.65
CA ASP A 51 12.93 -6.17 7.29
C ASP A 51 12.09 -6.61 8.49
N ILE A 52 11.43 -7.76 8.40
CA ILE A 52 10.65 -8.34 9.50
C ILE A 52 11.60 -8.75 10.64
N MET A 53 12.74 -9.38 10.31
CA MET A 53 13.74 -9.77 11.29
C MET A 53 14.38 -8.54 11.95
N LEU A 54 14.72 -7.51 11.17
CA LEU A 54 15.24 -6.25 11.70
C LEU A 54 14.27 -5.61 12.69
N LEU A 55 12.98 -5.54 12.36
CA LEU A 55 11.94 -5.02 13.24
C LEU A 55 11.85 -5.84 14.54
N LEU A 56 11.92 -7.17 14.44
CA LEU A 56 11.89 -8.07 15.61
C LEU A 56 13.06 -7.80 16.56
N LEU A 57 14.28 -7.72 16.02
CA LEU A 57 15.50 -7.43 16.81
C LEU A 57 15.45 -6.04 17.46
N VAL A 58 15.01 -5.03 16.71
CA VAL A 58 14.80 -3.67 17.24
C VAL A 58 13.76 -3.68 18.36
N SER A 59 12.64 -4.39 18.17
CA SER A 59 11.60 -4.50 19.19
C SER A 59 12.11 -5.14 20.49
N ASP A 60 13.00 -6.14 20.40
CA ASP A 60 13.62 -6.78 21.56
C ASP A 60 14.50 -5.79 22.36
N ILE A 61 15.33 -5.01 21.66
CA ILE A 61 16.12 -3.94 22.29
C ILE A 61 15.19 -2.93 23.00
N LEU A 62 14.13 -2.50 22.33
CA LEU A 62 13.20 -1.51 22.88
C LEU A 62 12.44 -2.05 24.10
N LYS A 63 12.07 -3.32 24.11
CA LYS A 63 11.45 -3.97 25.27
C LYS A 63 12.39 -4.02 26.45
N LYS A 64 13.66 -4.35 26.23
CA LYS A 64 14.67 -4.52 27.26
C LYS A 64 15.14 -3.20 27.84
N ASP A 65 15.52 -2.25 26.99
CA ASP A 65 16.26 -1.06 27.38
C ASP A 65 15.35 0.19 27.52
N TYR A 66 14.10 0.12 27.02
CA TYR A 66 13.14 1.23 26.98
C TYR A 66 11.72 0.79 27.35
N SER A 67 11.59 -0.09 28.33
CA SER A 67 10.33 -0.72 28.77
C SER A 67 9.26 0.27 29.22
N GLU A 68 9.68 1.42 29.75
CA GLU A 68 8.78 2.48 30.27
C GLU A 68 8.15 3.34 29.16
N HIS A 69 8.58 3.17 27.88
CA HIS A 69 8.11 3.98 26.77
C HIS A 69 6.95 3.32 26.05
N TYR A 70 5.96 4.13 25.64
CA TYR A 70 4.94 3.68 24.68
C TYR A 70 5.57 3.52 23.31
N ARG A 71 5.35 2.36 22.68
CA ARG A 71 5.91 1.99 21.38
C ARG A 71 4.81 1.94 20.34
N TYR A 72 4.93 2.79 19.34
CA TYR A 72 4.01 2.90 18.20
C TYR A 72 4.68 2.42 16.93
N LEU A 73 4.04 1.49 16.21
CA LEU A 73 4.54 0.97 14.96
C LEU A 73 3.72 1.50 13.79
N PHE A 74 4.38 2.03 12.76
CA PHE A 74 3.79 2.45 11.50
C PHE A 74 4.25 1.54 10.38
N ILE A 75 3.29 0.85 9.74
CA ILE A 75 3.51 -0.05 8.60
C ILE A 75 2.83 0.57 7.37
N PRO A 76 3.60 1.19 6.44
CA PRO A 76 3.04 1.81 5.23
C PRO A 76 2.41 0.80 4.27
N TYR A 77 2.91 -0.43 4.25
CA TYR A 77 2.34 -1.55 3.51
C TYR A 77 2.44 -2.82 4.35
N MET A 78 1.30 -3.42 4.68
CA MET A 78 1.30 -4.70 5.39
C MET A 78 1.68 -5.83 4.44
N PRO A 79 2.77 -6.57 4.68
CA PRO A 79 3.12 -7.70 3.84
C PRO A 79 2.09 -8.83 3.96
N TYR A 80 2.02 -9.66 2.93
CA TYR A 80 1.12 -10.83 2.87
C TYR A 80 -0.38 -10.51 2.97
N GLN A 81 -0.81 -9.26 2.84
CA GLN A 81 -2.23 -8.90 2.97
C GLN A 81 -3.15 -9.51 1.90
N GLN A 82 -2.60 -10.02 0.79
CA GLN A 82 -3.34 -10.78 -0.22
C GLN A 82 -3.42 -12.29 0.10
N ALA A 83 -2.59 -12.79 1.05
CA ALA A 83 -2.63 -14.17 1.56
C ALA A 83 -3.38 -14.19 2.91
N ASP A 84 -4.61 -13.66 2.91
CA ASP A 84 -5.46 -13.40 4.07
C ASP A 84 -6.31 -14.60 4.51
N ARG A 85 -6.08 -15.75 3.91
CA ARG A 85 -6.70 -17.05 4.23
C ARG A 85 -5.89 -18.20 3.63
N ASP A 86 -6.16 -19.42 4.04
CA ASP A 86 -5.74 -20.64 3.36
C ASP A 86 -6.78 -20.99 2.28
N PHE A 87 -6.35 -21.14 1.04
CA PHE A 87 -7.22 -21.48 -0.09
C PHE A 87 -7.29 -23.00 -0.32
N SER A 88 -6.34 -23.77 0.20
CA SER A 88 -6.26 -25.22 0.05
C SER A 88 -5.49 -25.87 1.20
N THR A 89 -5.69 -27.19 1.39
CA THR A 89 -4.94 -27.97 2.38
C THR A 89 -3.45 -27.92 2.08
N GLY A 90 -2.65 -27.58 3.11
CA GLY A 90 -1.20 -27.44 3.00
C GLY A 90 -0.72 -26.04 2.61
N GLU A 91 -1.63 -25.11 2.33
CA GLU A 91 -1.31 -23.71 2.08
C GLU A 91 -1.19 -22.92 3.39
N CYS A 92 -0.28 -21.96 3.42
CA CYS A 92 -0.06 -21.14 4.60
C CYS A 92 -0.99 -19.91 4.62
N PHE A 93 -1.66 -19.69 5.71
CA PHE A 93 -2.28 -18.38 6.01
C PHE A 93 -1.19 -17.40 6.42
N SER A 94 -0.43 -16.89 5.44
CA SER A 94 0.81 -16.14 5.66
C SER A 94 0.59 -14.84 6.41
N LEU A 95 -0.50 -14.12 6.14
CA LEU A 95 -0.86 -12.90 6.86
C LEU A 95 -0.99 -13.16 8.37
N LYS A 96 -1.64 -14.27 8.77
CA LYS A 96 -1.79 -14.64 10.19
C LYS A 96 -0.45 -14.92 10.85
N THR A 97 0.46 -15.60 10.13
CA THR A 97 1.80 -15.91 10.64
C THR A 97 2.58 -14.62 10.94
N VAL A 98 2.58 -13.67 10.01
CA VAL A 98 3.28 -12.39 10.18
C VAL A 98 2.59 -11.52 11.23
N ALA A 99 1.25 -11.51 11.27
CA ALA A 99 0.51 -10.81 12.32
C ALA A 99 0.87 -11.34 13.73
N ASN A 100 1.03 -12.66 13.90
CA ASN A 100 1.47 -13.25 15.17
C ASN A 100 2.88 -12.79 15.56
N LEU A 101 3.81 -12.68 14.59
CA LEU A 101 5.15 -12.12 14.85
C LEU A 101 5.06 -10.66 15.31
N ILE A 102 4.27 -9.83 14.64
CA ILE A 102 4.06 -8.43 15.03
C ILE A 102 3.42 -8.34 16.43
N ASN A 103 2.44 -9.18 16.72
CA ASN A 103 1.79 -9.25 18.03
C ASN A 103 2.76 -9.62 19.16
N SER A 104 3.73 -10.51 18.87
CA SER A 104 4.76 -10.89 19.86
C SER A 104 5.72 -9.75 20.22
N MET A 105 5.78 -8.72 19.38
CA MET A 105 6.57 -7.52 19.65
C MET A 105 5.89 -6.56 20.65
N GLU A 106 4.59 -6.76 20.96
CA GLU A 106 3.83 -6.06 22.01
C GLU A 106 3.83 -4.53 21.86
N PHE A 107 3.56 -4.03 20.66
CA PHE A 107 3.39 -2.60 20.43
C PHE A 107 2.11 -2.08 21.11
N ASN A 108 2.20 -0.91 21.72
CA ASN A 108 1.04 -0.25 22.33
C ASN A 108 0.00 0.16 21.26
N LYS A 109 0.47 0.46 20.05
CA LYS A 109 -0.36 0.77 18.89
C LYS A 109 0.35 0.39 17.61
N VAL A 110 -0.41 -0.19 16.67
CA VAL A 110 0.07 -0.49 15.32
C VAL A 110 -0.80 0.27 14.32
N TYR A 111 -0.18 1.09 13.51
CA TYR A 111 -0.83 1.81 12.42
C TYR A 111 -0.47 1.12 11.11
N VAL A 112 -1.48 0.74 10.34
CA VAL A 112 -1.31 0.18 9.00
C VAL A 112 -1.95 1.14 7.99
N TYR A 113 -1.19 1.57 6.98
CA TYR A 113 -1.77 2.37 5.91
C TYR A 113 -2.43 1.43 4.90
N LEU A 114 -3.68 1.62 4.70
CA LEU A 114 -4.60 0.88 3.83
C LEU A 114 -4.40 -0.64 3.82
N ASN A 115 -5.40 -1.35 4.24
CA ASN A 115 -5.41 -2.81 4.22
C ASN A 115 -6.23 -3.34 3.03
N HIS A 116 -5.82 -4.49 2.49
CA HIS A 116 -6.53 -5.17 1.40
C HIS A 116 -7.89 -5.72 1.87
N SER A 117 -7.97 -6.22 3.09
CA SER A 117 -9.18 -6.80 3.67
C SER A 117 -9.27 -6.52 5.18
N ASP A 118 -10.47 -6.64 5.75
CA ASP A 118 -10.71 -6.48 7.20
C ASP A 118 -10.02 -7.55 8.06
N VAL A 119 -9.36 -8.53 7.44
CA VAL A 119 -8.60 -9.58 8.15
C VAL A 119 -7.34 -8.99 8.81
N THR A 120 -6.65 -8.06 8.16
CA THR A 120 -5.46 -7.41 8.73
C THR A 120 -5.73 -6.80 10.12
N PRO A 121 -6.68 -5.85 10.30
CA PRO A 121 -6.94 -5.28 11.61
C PRO A 121 -7.57 -6.28 12.60
N ALA A 122 -8.19 -7.35 12.13
CA ALA A 122 -8.71 -8.40 13.00
C ALA A 122 -7.61 -9.29 13.61
N LEU A 123 -6.48 -9.43 12.93
CA LEU A 123 -5.35 -10.27 13.38
C LEU A 123 -4.30 -9.52 14.19
N ILE A 124 -4.12 -8.22 13.95
CA ILE A 124 -3.09 -7.40 14.62
C ILE A 124 -3.66 -6.73 15.84
N ASN A 125 -3.05 -6.97 17.00
CA ASN A 125 -3.41 -6.34 18.26
C ASN A 125 -3.21 -4.81 18.20
N ASN A 126 -4.15 -4.06 18.79
CA ASN A 126 -4.10 -2.60 18.85
C ASN A 126 -3.97 -1.91 17.47
N CYS A 127 -4.46 -2.55 16.41
CA CYS A 127 -4.37 -2.05 15.05
C CYS A 127 -5.30 -0.87 14.81
N THR A 128 -4.80 0.11 14.08
CA THR A 128 -5.59 1.19 13.48
C THR A 128 -5.22 1.29 12.01
N VAL A 129 -6.22 1.20 11.15
CA VAL A 129 -6.02 1.39 9.71
C VAL A 129 -6.15 2.88 9.37
N ILE A 130 -5.16 3.41 8.67
CA ILE A 130 -5.19 4.74 8.08
C ILE A 130 -5.67 4.56 6.64
N ASP A 131 -6.78 5.18 6.29
CA ASP A 131 -7.33 5.08 4.94
C ASP A 131 -6.62 5.98 3.92
N ASP A 132 -6.94 5.79 2.66
CA ASP A 132 -6.33 6.49 1.53
C ASP A 132 -7.08 7.80 1.12
N SER A 133 -7.98 8.30 1.96
CA SER A 133 -8.78 9.48 1.61
C SER A 133 -7.94 10.72 1.29
N THR A 134 -6.85 10.95 2.04
CA THR A 134 -5.95 12.09 1.80
C THR A 134 -5.19 11.92 0.48
N PHE A 135 -4.76 10.71 0.15
CA PHE A 135 -4.12 10.41 -1.14
C PHE A 135 -5.09 10.62 -2.30
N ILE A 136 -6.31 10.09 -2.23
CA ILE A 136 -7.28 10.24 -3.32
C ILE A 136 -7.75 11.70 -3.44
N ARG A 137 -7.87 12.45 -2.35
CA ARG A 137 -8.11 13.90 -2.42
C ARG A 137 -6.99 14.63 -3.15
N PHE A 138 -5.73 14.28 -2.89
CA PHE A 138 -4.58 14.81 -3.61
C PHE A 138 -4.69 14.50 -5.11
N VAL A 139 -5.04 13.26 -5.51
CA VAL A 139 -5.22 12.87 -6.92
C VAL A 139 -6.31 13.70 -7.59
N ILE A 140 -7.48 13.84 -6.95
CA ILE A 140 -8.58 14.65 -7.49
C ILE A 140 -8.13 16.11 -7.68
N SER A 141 -7.45 16.70 -6.68
CA SER A 141 -6.95 18.07 -6.78
C SER A 141 -5.90 18.25 -7.88
N ASP A 142 -5.06 17.26 -8.12
CA ASP A 142 -4.09 17.30 -9.23
C ASP A 142 -4.82 17.25 -10.59
N LEU A 143 -5.85 16.42 -10.73
CA LEU A 143 -6.68 16.37 -11.93
C LEU A 143 -7.45 17.67 -12.15
N GLU A 144 -7.96 18.31 -11.11
CA GLU A 144 -8.58 19.63 -11.19
C GLU A 144 -7.57 20.70 -11.66
N SER A 145 -6.34 20.62 -11.20
CA SER A 145 -5.27 21.57 -11.56
C SER A 145 -4.91 21.55 -13.07
N ILE A 146 -5.16 20.42 -13.73
CA ILE A 146 -4.94 20.26 -15.19
C ILE A 146 -6.23 20.47 -16.01
N GLY A 147 -7.31 20.94 -15.37
CA GLY A 147 -8.50 21.46 -16.05
C GLY A 147 -9.75 20.57 -16.02
N PHE A 148 -9.74 19.45 -15.29
CA PHE A 148 -10.96 18.65 -15.11
C PHE A 148 -11.79 19.16 -13.92
N LEU A 149 -13.12 19.08 -14.03
CA LEU A 149 -14.00 19.35 -12.90
C LEU A 149 -14.28 18.04 -12.13
N GLU A 150 -14.28 18.11 -10.80
CA GLU A 150 -14.60 16.94 -9.96
C GLU A 150 -15.94 16.31 -10.33
N SER A 151 -16.95 17.12 -10.71
CA SER A 151 -18.28 16.66 -11.13
C SER A 151 -18.29 15.89 -12.46
N GLU A 152 -17.26 16.03 -13.28
CA GLU A 152 -17.12 15.34 -14.57
C GLU A 152 -16.28 14.05 -14.44
N LEU A 153 -15.55 13.92 -13.32
CA LEU A 153 -14.67 12.79 -13.07
C LEU A 153 -15.49 11.52 -12.76
N ILE A 154 -15.09 10.41 -13.39
CA ILE A 154 -15.62 9.08 -13.09
C ILE A 154 -14.59 8.31 -12.29
N ILE A 155 -14.90 7.95 -11.05
CA ILE A 155 -14.09 7.00 -10.27
C ILE A 155 -14.58 5.60 -10.59
N LEU A 156 -13.69 4.77 -11.13
CA LEU A 156 -13.97 3.42 -11.57
C LEU A 156 -13.27 2.40 -10.65
N SER A 157 -14.08 1.57 -10.00
CA SER A 157 -13.57 0.39 -9.30
C SER A 157 -13.26 -0.72 -10.30
N PRO A 158 -12.09 -1.38 -10.25
CA PRO A 158 -11.70 -2.39 -11.23
C PRO A 158 -12.52 -3.68 -11.14
N ASP A 159 -13.20 -3.93 -10.02
CA ASP A 159 -14.11 -5.05 -9.83
C ASP A 159 -15.07 -4.83 -8.64
N SER A 160 -16.01 -5.75 -8.49
CA SER A 160 -17.02 -5.70 -7.42
C SER A 160 -16.44 -5.88 -6.01
N GLY A 161 -15.26 -6.50 -5.87
CA GLY A 161 -14.58 -6.66 -4.58
C GLY A 161 -14.06 -5.34 -4.03
N ALA A 162 -13.43 -4.54 -4.88
CA ALA A 162 -12.93 -3.20 -4.54
C ALA A 162 -14.06 -2.16 -4.40
N PHE A 163 -15.24 -2.39 -5.03
CA PHE A 163 -16.30 -1.38 -5.14
C PHE A 163 -16.78 -0.86 -3.78
N LYS A 164 -17.02 -1.75 -2.81
CA LYS A 164 -17.50 -1.33 -1.47
C LYS A 164 -16.51 -0.35 -0.80
N ARG A 165 -15.21 -0.59 -0.94
CA ARG A 165 -14.16 0.28 -0.41
C ARG A 165 -14.16 1.62 -1.14
N VAL A 166 -14.13 1.59 -2.47
CA VAL A 166 -14.11 2.79 -3.32
C VAL A 166 -15.35 3.65 -3.09
N PHE A 167 -16.52 3.03 -2.97
CA PHE A 167 -17.77 3.76 -2.72
C PHE A 167 -17.73 4.48 -1.35
N LYS A 168 -17.35 3.77 -0.28
CA LYS A 168 -17.20 4.38 1.05
C LYS A 168 -16.17 5.51 1.08
N LEU A 169 -15.08 5.36 0.33
CA LEU A 169 -14.07 6.39 0.17
C LEU A 169 -14.66 7.65 -0.47
N CYS A 170 -15.42 7.51 -1.57
CA CYS A 170 -16.10 8.61 -2.24
C CYS A 170 -17.13 9.29 -1.34
N GLU A 171 -17.91 8.54 -0.57
CA GLU A 171 -18.83 9.10 0.44
C GLU A 171 -18.07 9.94 1.48
N LYS A 172 -16.98 9.41 2.03
CA LYS A 172 -16.14 10.13 3.00
C LYS A 172 -15.55 11.42 2.43
N LEU A 173 -15.15 11.40 1.16
CA LEU A 173 -14.62 12.56 0.47
C LEU A 173 -15.70 13.61 0.10
N GLY A 174 -16.98 13.25 0.13
CA GLY A 174 -18.05 14.06 -0.43
C GLY A 174 -17.89 14.24 -1.93
N PHE A 175 -17.39 13.21 -2.63
CA PHE A 175 -17.10 13.23 -4.07
C PHE A 175 -18.34 13.57 -4.88
N LYS A 176 -18.22 14.45 -5.87
CA LYS A 176 -19.34 14.99 -6.62
C LYS A 176 -19.52 14.38 -8.02
N GLY A 177 -18.55 13.61 -8.46
CA GLY A 177 -18.59 12.90 -9.75
C GLY A 177 -19.33 11.57 -9.68
N ARG A 178 -19.13 10.72 -10.68
CA ARG A 178 -19.76 9.39 -10.78
C ARG A 178 -18.85 8.33 -10.20
N VAL A 179 -19.44 7.33 -9.51
CA VAL A 179 -18.72 6.15 -9.01
C VAL A 179 -19.29 4.92 -9.70
N GLU A 180 -18.43 4.21 -10.42
CA GLU A 180 -18.81 3.06 -11.25
C GLU A 180 -17.93 1.85 -10.92
N THR A 181 -18.35 0.65 -11.33
CA THR A 181 -17.56 -0.57 -11.14
C THR A 181 -17.57 -1.43 -12.39
N CYS A 182 -16.42 -2.03 -12.69
CA CYS A 182 -16.37 -3.12 -13.66
C CYS A 182 -17.00 -4.37 -13.05
N SER A 183 -17.80 -5.09 -13.84
CA SER A 183 -18.33 -6.38 -13.43
C SER A 183 -17.52 -7.51 -14.10
N LYS A 184 -17.14 -8.52 -13.30
CA LYS A 184 -16.56 -9.75 -13.81
C LYS A 184 -17.66 -10.78 -13.93
N SER A 185 -17.94 -11.27 -15.15
CA SER A 185 -18.76 -12.45 -15.39
C SER A 185 -17.86 -13.57 -15.89
N ARG A 186 -18.23 -14.81 -15.59
CA ARG A 186 -17.60 -15.98 -16.21
C ARG A 186 -18.64 -16.56 -17.17
N ASP A 187 -18.25 -16.75 -18.41
CA ASP A 187 -19.05 -17.51 -19.33
C ASP A 187 -19.19 -18.93 -18.79
N TYR A 188 -20.42 -19.39 -18.60
CA TYR A 188 -20.70 -20.68 -17.98
C TYR A 188 -20.17 -21.87 -18.80
N THR A 189 -20.08 -21.69 -20.13
CA THR A 189 -19.67 -22.73 -21.08
C THR A 189 -18.17 -22.77 -21.27
N THR A 190 -17.53 -21.60 -21.44
CA THR A 190 -16.09 -21.51 -21.74
C THR A 190 -15.24 -21.32 -20.51
N GLN A 191 -15.83 -20.99 -19.33
CA GLN A 191 -15.17 -20.64 -18.08
C GLN A 191 -14.24 -19.42 -18.21
N LEU A 192 -14.23 -18.74 -19.35
CA LEU A 192 -13.40 -17.56 -19.57
C LEU A 192 -13.96 -16.37 -18.80
N PRO A 193 -13.11 -15.64 -18.06
CA PRO A 193 -13.55 -14.43 -17.39
C PRO A 193 -13.82 -13.33 -18.45
N THR A 194 -15.02 -12.79 -18.45
CA THR A 194 -15.38 -11.63 -19.25
C THR A 194 -15.51 -10.43 -18.32
N GLN A 195 -14.78 -9.36 -18.60
CA GLN A 195 -14.88 -8.11 -17.86
C GLN A 195 -15.83 -7.17 -18.63
N LYS A 196 -16.90 -6.74 -17.98
CA LYS A 196 -17.83 -5.77 -18.54
C LYS A 196 -17.54 -4.41 -17.92
N ILE A 197 -17.19 -3.45 -18.77
CA ILE A 197 -16.90 -2.07 -18.39
C ILE A 197 -18.16 -1.24 -18.63
N PRO A 198 -18.55 -0.34 -17.70
CA PRO A 198 -19.64 0.58 -17.93
C PRO A 198 -19.37 1.49 -19.13
N SER A 199 -20.42 1.96 -19.79
CA SER A 199 -20.29 2.99 -20.83
C SER A 199 -20.20 4.38 -20.21
N PHE A 200 -19.33 5.21 -20.76
CA PHE A 200 -19.10 6.57 -20.31
C PHE A 200 -19.36 7.58 -21.42
N ASP A 201 -19.64 8.82 -21.02
CA ASP A 201 -19.66 9.93 -21.96
C ASP A 201 -18.23 10.18 -22.46
N LYS A 202 -18.05 10.38 -23.76
CA LYS A 202 -16.72 10.36 -24.43
C LYS A 202 -15.67 11.34 -23.89
N PHE A 203 -16.08 12.34 -23.13
CA PHE A 203 -15.17 13.40 -22.65
C PHE A 203 -14.87 13.34 -21.14
N SER A 204 -15.60 12.53 -20.40
CA SER A 204 -15.40 12.43 -18.95
C SER A 204 -14.09 11.70 -18.62
N PRO A 205 -13.19 12.25 -17.81
CA PRO A 205 -11.98 11.55 -17.40
C PRO A 205 -12.33 10.38 -16.48
N VAL A 206 -11.63 9.26 -16.66
CA VAL A 206 -11.84 8.04 -15.86
C VAL A 206 -10.63 7.82 -14.97
N LEU A 207 -10.84 7.80 -13.66
CA LEU A 207 -9.85 7.47 -12.64
C LEU A 207 -10.12 6.07 -12.10
N ILE A 208 -9.28 5.10 -12.45
CA ILE A 208 -9.33 3.77 -11.86
C ILE A 208 -8.69 3.83 -10.48
N VAL A 209 -9.39 3.37 -9.43
CA VAL A 209 -8.93 3.42 -8.04
C VAL A 209 -8.88 2.02 -7.44
N ASP A 210 -7.72 1.64 -6.93
CA ASP A 210 -7.54 0.39 -6.18
C ASP A 210 -6.54 0.52 -5.03
N ASP A 211 -6.42 -0.52 -4.20
CA ASP A 211 -5.45 -0.55 -3.10
C ASP A 211 -4.03 -0.90 -3.58
N ILE A 212 -3.88 -1.87 -4.48
CA ILE A 212 -2.58 -2.39 -4.89
C ILE A 212 -2.48 -2.64 -6.40
N SER A 213 -1.32 -2.34 -6.95
CA SER A 213 -0.91 -2.78 -8.29
C SER A 213 0.37 -3.61 -8.22
N LEU A 214 0.28 -4.88 -8.61
CA LEU A 214 1.43 -5.73 -8.91
C LEU A 214 1.81 -5.55 -10.39
N GLY A 215 1.59 -6.54 -11.25
CA GLY A 215 1.85 -6.46 -12.68
C GLY A 215 0.88 -5.61 -13.51
N GLY A 216 -0.12 -4.96 -12.89
CA GLY A 216 -1.02 -3.99 -13.54
C GLY A 216 -1.97 -4.54 -14.61
N ARG A 217 -1.94 -5.84 -14.92
CA ARG A 217 -2.70 -6.46 -16.04
C ARG A 217 -4.19 -6.14 -16.02
N THR A 218 -4.82 -6.17 -14.85
CA THR A 218 -6.26 -5.84 -14.71
C THR A 218 -6.53 -4.41 -15.19
N PHE A 219 -5.73 -3.45 -14.76
CA PHE A 219 -5.90 -2.04 -15.08
C PHE A 219 -5.61 -1.77 -16.56
N ILE A 220 -4.55 -2.38 -17.11
CA ILE A 220 -4.20 -2.27 -18.54
C ILE A 220 -5.35 -2.79 -19.41
N ASN A 221 -5.95 -3.93 -19.05
CA ASN A 221 -7.07 -4.49 -19.80
C ASN A 221 -8.31 -3.60 -19.75
N ILE A 222 -8.60 -3.00 -18.58
CA ILE A 222 -9.70 -2.03 -18.46
C ILE A 222 -9.42 -0.80 -19.33
N ALA A 223 -8.23 -0.22 -19.22
CA ALA A 223 -7.89 1.00 -19.96
C ALA A 223 -7.95 0.83 -21.49
N LYS A 224 -7.66 -0.36 -22.02
CA LYS A 224 -7.75 -0.66 -23.46
C LYS A 224 -9.18 -0.59 -24.01
N GLU A 225 -10.18 -0.80 -23.18
CA GLU A 225 -11.59 -0.76 -23.54
C GLU A 225 -12.23 0.63 -23.32
N ILE A 226 -11.46 1.60 -22.81
CA ILE A 226 -11.91 2.95 -22.49
C ILE A 226 -11.30 3.94 -23.49
N GLU A 227 -12.15 4.66 -24.23
CA GLU A 227 -11.71 5.71 -25.16
C GLU A 227 -11.42 7.06 -24.49
N ASN A 228 -11.85 7.21 -23.24
CA ASN A 228 -11.71 8.43 -22.43
C ASN A 228 -10.28 8.64 -21.91
N PRO A 229 -9.89 9.87 -21.54
CA PRO A 229 -8.67 10.09 -20.75
C PRO A 229 -8.68 9.21 -19.49
N CYS A 230 -7.72 8.32 -19.38
CA CYS A 230 -7.68 7.29 -18.33
C CYS A 230 -6.50 7.52 -17.39
N TYR A 231 -6.78 7.46 -16.10
CA TYR A 231 -5.86 7.66 -15.00
C TYR A 231 -5.92 6.47 -14.05
N LEU A 232 -4.80 6.17 -13.37
CA LEU A 232 -4.71 5.09 -12.39
C LEU A 232 -4.26 5.67 -11.04
N ALA A 233 -4.99 5.36 -9.98
CA ALA A 233 -4.57 5.65 -8.61
C ALA A 233 -4.56 4.35 -7.80
N VAL A 234 -3.38 3.95 -7.33
CA VAL A 234 -3.20 2.78 -6.47
C VAL A 234 -2.38 3.17 -5.25
N SER A 235 -2.90 2.89 -4.07
CA SER A 235 -2.22 3.25 -2.82
C SER A 235 -0.87 2.54 -2.68
N HIS A 236 -0.79 1.26 -3.08
CA HIS A 236 0.42 0.46 -3.03
C HIS A 236 0.91 0.10 -4.44
N GLY A 237 1.72 0.98 -5.03
CA GLY A 237 2.36 0.72 -6.33
C GLY A 237 3.56 -0.20 -6.16
N VAL A 238 3.36 -1.51 -6.26
CA VAL A 238 4.46 -2.48 -6.27
C VAL A 238 5.14 -2.45 -7.65
N PHE A 239 4.33 -2.44 -8.71
CA PHE A 239 4.76 -2.41 -10.11
C PHE A 239 5.85 -3.44 -10.41
N ASP A 240 5.59 -4.67 -9.97
CA ASP A 240 6.44 -5.83 -10.21
C ASP A 240 5.56 -7.02 -10.59
N SER A 241 5.90 -7.70 -11.64
CA SER A 241 5.16 -8.86 -12.16
C SER A 241 5.74 -10.21 -11.73
N GLY A 242 6.69 -10.22 -10.79
CA GLY A 242 7.25 -11.46 -10.24
C GLY A 242 8.00 -12.29 -11.28
N GLY A 243 8.76 -11.66 -12.16
CA GLY A 243 9.58 -12.34 -13.19
C GLY A 243 8.94 -12.41 -14.59
N TYR A 244 7.74 -11.87 -14.77
CA TYR A 244 7.08 -11.76 -16.10
C TYR A 244 7.44 -10.47 -16.85
N GLY A 245 8.52 -9.79 -16.47
CA GLY A 245 8.98 -8.54 -17.05
C GLY A 245 8.51 -7.28 -16.30
N ASP A 246 9.04 -6.14 -16.69
CA ASP A 246 8.66 -4.84 -16.12
C ASP A 246 7.26 -4.44 -16.63
N PRO A 247 6.28 -4.22 -15.75
CA PRO A 247 4.93 -3.81 -16.15
C PRO A 247 4.83 -2.32 -16.52
N MET A 248 5.81 -1.50 -16.15
CA MET A 248 5.74 -0.04 -16.29
C MET A 248 5.54 0.44 -17.72
N PRO A 249 6.27 -0.06 -18.75
CA PRO A 249 6.06 0.39 -20.12
C PRO A 249 4.61 0.20 -20.63
N ALA A 250 3.96 -0.90 -20.22
CA ALA A 250 2.58 -1.18 -20.59
C ALA A 250 1.57 -0.32 -19.81
N LEU A 251 1.83 -0.05 -18.53
CA LEU A 251 1.04 0.87 -17.73
C LEU A 251 1.13 2.31 -18.27
N GLU A 252 2.32 2.78 -18.60
CA GLU A 252 2.54 4.11 -19.18
C GLU A 252 1.87 4.30 -20.53
N ALA A 253 1.84 3.24 -21.35
CA ALA A 253 1.13 3.28 -22.62
C ALA A 253 -0.41 3.33 -22.44
N ALA A 254 -0.92 2.74 -21.34
CA ALA A 254 -2.35 2.65 -21.06
C ALA A 254 -2.94 3.88 -20.35
N PHE A 255 -2.12 4.61 -19.58
CA PHE A 255 -2.59 5.70 -18.73
C PHE A 255 -1.96 7.04 -19.06
N SER A 256 -2.76 8.11 -18.97
CA SER A 256 -2.26 9.48 -19.09
C SER A 256 -1.37 9.87 -17.91
N ARG A 257 -1.71 9.43 -16.70
CA ARG A 257 -0.92 9.56 -15.47
C ARG A 257 -1.26 8.43 -14.50
N ILE A 258 -0.26 8.04 -13.71
CA ILE A 258 -0.35 7.02 -12.68
C ILE A 258 -0.02 7.68 -11.34
N TYR A 259 -0.87 7.46 -10.34
CA TYR A 259 -0.69 7.97 -8.99
C TYR A 259 -0.46 6.81 -8.04
N THR A 260 0.49 6.96 -7.16
CA THR A 260 0.74 6.01 -6.07
C THR A 260 1.27 6.72 -4.84
N THR A 261 1.51 5.97 -3.76
CA THR A 261 2.18 6.48 -2.58
C THR A 261 3.58 5.90 -2.43
N ASP A 262 4.37 6.46 -1.53
CA ASP A 262 5.69 5.93 -1.18
C ASP A 262 5.64 4.80 -0.13
N SER A 263 4.50 4.11 -0.02
CA SER A 263 4.31 3.01 0.93
C SER A 263 5.25 1.82 0.69
N ARG A 264 5.59 1.54 -0.56
CA ARG A 264 6.44 0.40 -0.97
C ARG A 264 7.88 0.80 -1.28
N LYS A 265 8.07 1.92 -1.97
CA LYS A 265 9.37 2.44 -2.43
C LYS A 265 9.46 3.91 -2.06
N LYS A 266 10.66 4.44 -1.96
CA LYS A 266 10.87 5.89 -1.86
C LYS A 266 10.39 6.58 -3.14
N SER A 267 10.01 7.84 -3.03
CA SER A 267 9.48 8.60 -4.18
C SER A 267 10.48 8.69 -5.32
N ASP A 268 11.77 8.77 -5.03
CA ASP A 268 12.86 8.84 -6.00
C ASP A 268 13.16 7.51 -6.70
N GLU A 269 12.63 6.40 -6.20
CA GLU A 269 12.73 5.09 -6.86
C GLU A 269 11.68 4.88 -7.97
N TYR A 270 10.67 5.77 -8.04
CA TYR A 270 9.70 5.81 -9.15
C TYR A 270 10.19 6.74 -10.25
N VAL A 271 11.20 6.31 -11.00
CA VAL A 271 11.85 7.12 -12.05
C VAL A 271 10.98 7.12 -13.32
N ASN A 272 9.94 7.96 -13.34
CA ASN A 272 9.08 8.07 -14.51
C ASN A 272 8.23 9.36 -14.50
N ASP A 273 8.17 10.06 -15.63
CA ASP A 273 7.45 11.33 -15.78
C ASP A 273 5.90 11.17 -15.68
N LYS A 274 5.38 9.97 -15.91
CA LYS A 274 3.95 9.67 -15.79
C LYS A 274 3.53 9.22 -14.40
N VAL A 275 4.48 8.94 -13.49
CA VAL A 275 4.19 8.49 -12.13
C VAL A 275 4.28 9.65 -11.16
N THR A 276 3.17 9.96 -10.53
CA THR A 276 3.10 10.95 -9.44
C THR A 276 3.01 10.23 -8.10
N VAL A 277 3.94 10.51 -7.20
CA VAL A 277 4.03 9.85 -5.89
C VAL A 277 3.58 10.78 -4.78
N TYR A 278 2.55 10.37 -4.05
CA TYR A 278 2.13 11.03 -2.82
C TYR A 278 2.97 10.53 -1.64
N GLN A 279 3.67 11.43 -0.98
CA GLN A 279 4.46 11.09 0.21
C GLN A 279 3.57 10.97 1.44
N LEU A 280 3.55 9.80 2.05
CA LEU A 280 2.78 9.55 3.26
C LEU A 280 3.34 10.37 4.43
N PRO A 281 2.49 11.10 5.18
CA PRO A 281 2.94 11.95 6.29
C PRO A 281 3.78 11.20 7.34
N MET A 282 3.50 9.91 7.55
CA MET A 282 4.23 9.08 8.50
C MET A 282 5.66 8.74 8.06
N LEU A 283 5.98 8.91 6.77
CA LEU A 283 7.30 8.63 6.18
C LEU A 283 8.16 9.89 6.02
N LYS A 284 7.63 11.07 6.39
CA LYS A 284 8.32 12.36 6.38
C LYS A 284 9.20 12.59 7.58
#